data_8867ff7eaa75a24858b7b1c9c182f636
#
_entry.id   8867ff7eaa75a24858b7b1c9c182f636
#
_cell.length_a   1.000
_cell.length_b   1.000
_cell.length_c   1.000
_cell.angle_alpha   90.00
_cell.angle_beta   90.00
_cell.angle_gamma   90.00
#
_symmetry.space_group_name_H-M   'P 1'
#
loop_
_entity.id
_entity.type
_entity.pdbx_description
1 polymer ?
#
loop_
_entity_poly.entity_id
_entity_poly.type
_entity_poly.pdbx_seq_one_letter_code
_entity_poly.pdbx_strand_id
1 'polypeptide(L)'
;MSWPQSVAWWEIEFGVEIEWVGAPQGAVQLLPGWEIVAEDSLFFDDGRMVDPAKADEVMGGELTSPRLVWERREEIAVMCARLKAQGAAVNWSCGLHVHADAARWGTALLLPGLEQALASEGALRELVDTAQCRLDYAPPTTRALRDAVAEVAPSGDQEAILQRLVYGQRPPSHRGGINFRPLFDTGSVEFRLPNASLEPEEIYRTVELWLRWIAAVGEGRELPGSPGELARVLGAPATGYPPRREAPSWWWRRRALDRALYPVLLPHCREWFLELFPETKEACDIVWIDGGRDESVVALVESGEKRVYLVFGSRDGEWYRNEASTAWRPELLAQSALPPSSR
;
A
#
# COMPACT_ATOMS: atom_id res chain seq x y z
N MET A 1 1.19 28.34 -9.99
CA MET A 1 1.92 27.28 -9.28
C MET A 1 3.39 27.55 -9.43
N SER A 2 4.11 27.64 -8.33
CA SER A 2 5.56 27.89 -8.36
C SER A 2 6.25 27.00 -7.32
N TRP A 3 7.36 26.41 -7.71
CA TRP A 3 8.26 25.71 -6.82
C TRP A 3 9.67 26.31 -7.01
N PRO A 4 10.44 26.58 -5.92
CA PRO A 4 10.08 26.40 -4.51
C PRO A 4 9.17 27.52 -3.98
N GLN A 5 8.32 27.18 -3.00
CA GLN A 5 7.46 28.11 -2.29
C GLN A 5 7.23 27.63 -0.85
N SER A 6 7.53 28.47 0.13
CA SER A 6 7.30 28.17 1.55
C SER A 6 5.82 28.19 1.91
N VAL A 7 5.45 27.27 2.80
CA VAL A 7 4.14 27.22 3.44
C VAL A 7 4.31 26.68 4.86
N ALA A 8 3.51 27.16 5.78
CA ALA A 8 3.48 26.57 7.11
C ALA A 8 2.83 25.18 7.04
N TRP A 9 3.47 24.15 7.61
CA TRP A 9 3.02 22.78 7.48
C TRP A 9 1.57 22.56 7.96
N TRP A 10 1.11 23.32 8.98
CA TRP A 10 -0.26 23.25 9.50
C TRP A 10 -1.33 23.89 8.58
N GLU A 11 -0.92 24.61 7.55
CA GLU A 11 -1.80 25.17 6.51
C GLU A 11 -2.00 24.21 5.34
N ILE A 12 -1.28 23.08 5.32
CA ILE A 12 -1.41 22.06 4.30
C ILE A 12 -2.61 21.17 4.64
N GLU A 13 -3.57 21.09 3.74
CA GLU A 13 -4.68 20.13 3.87
C GLU A 13 -4.16 18.70 3.73
N PHE A 14 -4.81 17.78 4.42
CA PHE A 14 -4.44 16.37 4.39
C PHE A 14 -5.65 15.44 4.40
N GLY A 15 -5.46 14.19 4.02
CA GLY A 15 -6.39 13.08 4.21
C GLY A 15 -5.68 11.90 4.87
N VAL A 16 -6.43 11.05 5.54
CA VAL A 16 -5.93 9.78 6.09
C VAL A 16 -6.76 8.62 5.57
N GLU A 17 -6.08 7.51 5.30
CA GLU A 17 -6.65 6.20 5.01
C GLU A 17 -6.14 5.27 6.10
N ILE A 18 -7.07 4.64 6.84
CA ILE A 18 -6.76 3.79 7.99
C ILE A 18 -7.29 2.40 7.71
N GLU A 19 -6.41 1.47 7.42
CA GLU A 19 -6.77 0.08 7.21
C GLU A 19 -6.99 -0.63 8.56
N TRP A 20 -8.01 -1.50 8.61
CA TRP A 20 -8.42 -2.21 9.82
C TRP A 20 -9.05 -3.56 9.52
N VAL A 21 -9.08 -4.45 10.52
CA VAL A 21 -9.73 -5.78 10.49
C VAL A 21 -10.59 -5.99 11.74
N GLY A 22 -11.47 -6.98 11.71
CA GLY A 22 -12.17 -7.47 12.90
C GLY A 22 -13.53 -6.82 13.21
N ALA A 23 -13.96 -5.78 12.45
CA ALA A 23 -15.28 -5.18 12.61
C ALA A 23 -16.05 -5.13 11.30
N PRO A 24 -17.39 -5.29 11.30
CA PRO A 24 -18.20 -5.17 10.10
C PRO A 24 -18.26 -3.71 9.61
N GLN A 25 -18.10 -3.52 8.28
CA GLN A 25 -18.08 -2.19 7.66
C GLN A 25 -19.36 -1.40 7.92
N GLY A 26 -20.53 -2.04 7.76
CA GLY A 26 -21.85 -1.38 7.90
C GLY A 26 -22.21 -0.94 9.32
N ALA A 27 -21.46 -1.37 10.35
CA ALA A 27 -21.75 -1.05 11.76
C ALA A 27 -21.16 0.30 12.20
N VAL A 28 -20.27 0.90 11.43
CA VAL A 28 -19.55 2.12 11.81
C VAL A 28 -20.33 3.36 11.37
N GLN A 29 -20.77 4.16 12.34
CA GLN A 29 -21.40 5.44 12.06
C GLN A 29 -20.34 6.48 11.65
N LEU A 30 -20.37 6.91 10.40
CA LEU A 30 -19.40 7.85 9.85
C LEU A 30 -19.70 9.30 10.22
N LEU A 31 -18.66 10.12 10.30
CA LEU A 31 -18.77 11.57 10.26
C LEU A 31 -19.04 12.05 8.82
N PRO A 32 -19.61 13.25 8.60
CA PRO A 32 -19.81 13.77 7.26
C PRO A 32 -18.53 13.83 6.43
N GLY A 33 -18.60 13.26 5.23
CA GLY A 33 -17.48 13.21 4.27
C GLY A 33 -16.46 12.08 4.53
N TRP A 34 -16.59 11.33 5.62
CA TRP A 34 -15.83 10.10 5.84
C TRP A 34 -16.47 8.93 5.09
N GLU A 35 -15.66 8.03 4.59
CA GLU A 35 -16.09 6.88 3.81
C GLU A 35 -15.39 5.61 4.30
N ILE A 36 -16.01 4.46 4.04
CA ILE A 36 -15.37 3.15 4.16
C ILE A 36 -15.25 2.58 2.75
N VAL A 37 -14.02 2.23 2.40
CA VAL A 37 -13.68 1.63 1.11
C VAL A 37 -13.33 0.17 1.34
N ALA A 38 -13.72 -0.67 0.38
CA ALA A 38 -13.32 -2.06 0.38
C ALA A 38 -11.81 -2.17 0.12
N GLU A 39 -11.09 -2.94 0.97
CA GLU A 39 -9.67 -3.21 0.81
C GLU A 39 -9.44 -4.72 0.76
N ASP A 40 -8.90 -5.21 -0.36
CA ASP A 40 -8.72 -6.63 -0.65
C ASP A 40 -7.31 -7.14 -0.34
N SER A 41 -6.41 -6.27 0.10
CA SER A 41 -5.04 -6.64 0.48
C SER A 41 -4.88 -7.01 1.95
N LEU A 42 -5.96 -6.97 2.74
CA LEU A 42 -5.95 -7.24 4.17
C LEU A 42 -6.06 -8.74 4.47
N PHE A 43 -5.31 -9.15 5.48
CA PHE A 43 -5.33 -10.53 5.97
C PHE A 43 -5.69 -10.58 7.44
N PHE A 44 -6.46 -11.59 7.83
CA PHE A 44 -6.57 -11.99 9.22
C PHE A 44 -5.32 -12.78 9.63
N ASP A 45 -5.07 -12.88 10.94
CA ASP A 45 -3.90 -13.63 11.44
C ASP A 45 -3.97 -15.13 11.11
N ASP A 46 -5.18 -15.65 10.84
CA ASP A 46 -5.43 -17.00 10.37
C ASP A 46 -5.19 -17.20 8.86
N GLY A 47 -4.73 -16.18 8.14
CA GLY A 47 -4.36 -16.22 6.73
C GLY A 47 -5.52 -16.04 5.74
N ARG A 48 -6.75 -15.89 6.22
CA ARG A 48 -7.88 -15.50 5.36
C ARG A 48 -7.70 -14.06 4.90
N MET A 49 -8.00 -13.80 3.63
CA MET A 49 -8.13 -12.44 3.12
C MET A 49 -9.50 -11.85 3.48
N VAL A 50 -9.56 -10.56 3.66
CA VAL A 50 -10.83 -9.82 3.64
C VAL A 50 -11.41 -9.97 2.24
N ASP A 51 -12.69 -10.37 2.16
CA ASP A 51 -13.39 -10.60 0.88
C ASP A 51 -14.38 -9.45 0.64
N PRO A 52 -14.02 -8.47 -0.21
CA PRO A 52 -14.87 -7.31 -0.47
C PRO A 52 -16.23 -7.67 -1.12
N ALA A 53 -16.31 -8.82 -1.79
CA ALA A 53 -17.56 -9.26 -2.44
C ALA A 53 -18.63 -9.71 -1.44
N LYS A 54 -18.27 -9.92 -0.17
CA LYS A 54 -19.18 -10.31 0.91
C LYS A 54 -19.55 -9.13 1.80
N ALA A 55 -20.01 -8.03 1.22
CA ALA A 55 -20.21 -6.74 1.87
C ALA A 55 -20.92 -6.77 3.25
N ASP A 56 -21.89 -7.67 3.43
CA ASP A 56 -22.62 -7.81 4.70
C ASP A 56 -21.82 -8.60 5.79
N GLU A 57 -20.77 -9.32 5.40
CA GLU A 57 -19.93 -10.15 6.27
C GLU A 57 -18.47 -9.64 6.32
N VAL A 58 -18.15 -8.54 5.62
CA VAL A 58 -16.78 -8.03 5.54
C VAL A 58 -16.33 -7.48 6.89
N MET A 59 -15.35 -8.18 7.48
CA MET A 59 -14.76 -7.84 8.77
C MET A 59 -13.44 -7.09 8.61
N GLY A 60 -13.46 -5.98 7.90
CA GLY A 60 -12.29 -5.15 7.63
C GLY A 60 -12.51 -4.20 6.47
N GLY A 61 -11.61 -3.25 6.27
CA GLY A 61 -11.66 -2.26 5.21
C GLY A 61 -10.69 -1.13 5.45
N GLU A 62 -10.87 -0.07 4.69
CA GLU A 62 -10.13 1.17 4.80
C GLU A 62 -11.09 2.33 5.12
N LEU A 63 -10.81 3.05 6.19
CA LEU A 63 -11.51 4.26 6.58
C LEU A 63 -10.81 5.46 5.97
N THR A 64 -11.49 6.15 5.05
CA THR A 64 -10.95 7.30 4.32
C THR A 64 -11.57 8.60 4.86
N SER A 65 -10.75 9.58 5.19
CA SER A 65 -11.19 10.90 5.61
C SER A 65 -11.50 11.81 4.42
N PRO A 66 -12.36 12.83 4.58
CA PRO A 66 -12.37 13.97 3.68
C PRO A 66 -11.03 14.74 3.79
N ARG A 67 -10.82 15.75 2.96
CA ARG A 67 -9.74 16.71 3.17
C ARG A 67 -9.93 17.43 4.51
N LEU A 68 -8.93 17.35 5.36
CA LEU A 68 -8.89 17.94 6.69
C LEU A 68 -7.83 19.07 6.73
N VAL A 69 -8.06 20.03 7.61
CA VAL A 69 -7.05 20.96 8.09
C VAL A 69 -6.56 20.51 9.47
N TRP A 70 -5.38 20.95 9.89
CA TRP A 70 -4.78 20.49 11.16
C TRP A 70 -5.68 20.69 12.39
N GLU A 71 -6.48 21.75 12.40
CA GLU A 71 -7.44 22.06 13.48
C GLU A 71 -8.57 21.02 13.59
N ARG A 72 -8.90 20.34 12.50
CA ARG A 72 -9.95 19.31 12.44
C ARG A 72 -9.44 17.89 12.70
N ARG A 73 -8.17 17.70 13.03
CA ARG A 73 -7.58 16.37 13.24
C ARG A 73 -8.31 15.52 14.30
N GLU A 74 -9.02 16.16 15.25
CA GLU A 74 -9.80 15.46 16.28
C GLU A 74 -10.93 14.58 15.71
N GLU A 75 -11.34 14.80 14.47
CA GLU A 75 -12.27 13.91 13.78
C GLU A 75 -11.71 12.49 13.64
N ILE A 76 -10.39 12.36 13.48
CA ILE A 76 -9.69 11.07 13.45
C ILE A 76 -9.91 10.32 14.78
N ALA A 77 -9.80 11.02 15.91
CA ALA A 77 -10.03 10.41 17.23
C ALA A 77 -11.46 9.88 17.36
N VAL A 78 -12.44 10.66 16.90
CA VAL A 78 -13.85 10.24 16.91
C VAL A 78 -14.06 8.99 16.06
N MET A 79 -13.47 8.93 14.87
CA MET A 79 -13.63 7.81 13.96
C MET A 79 -12.90 6.55 14.47
N CYS A 80 -11.68 6.70 14.99
CA CYS A 80 -10.94 5.60 15.62
C CYS A 80 -11.70 5.02 16.82
N ALA A 81 -12.32 5.87 17.65
CA ALA A 81 -13.14 5.43 18.78
C ALA A 81 -14.37 4.62 18.30
N ARG A 82 -15.04 5.06 17.22
CA ARG A 82 -16.18 4.35 16.62
C ARG A 82 -15.77 2.99 16.05
N LEU A 83 -14.63 2.92 15.33
CA LEU A 83 -14.08 1.65 14.84
C LEU A 83 -13.79 0.69 16.00
N LYS A 84 -13.06 1.15 17.04
CA LYS A 84 -12.75 0.34 18.22
C LYS A 84 -14.00 -0.15 18.94
N ALA A 85 -15.04 0.67 19.02
CA ALA A 85 -16.33 0.30 19.65
C ALA A 85 -17.04 -0.83 18.89
N GLN A 86 -16.76 -1.02 17.60
CA GLN A 86 -17.28 -2.12 16.79
C GLN A 86 -16.35 -3.35 16.78
N GLY A 87 -15.24 -3.33 17.52
CA GLY A 87 -14.28 -4.43 17.57
C GLY A 87 -13.17 -4.35 16.53
N ALA A 88 -13.03 -3.23 15.82
CA ALA A 88 -11.92 -3.05 14.88
C ALA A 88 -10.56 -3.11 15.58
N ALA A 89 -9.62 -3.76 14.92
CA ALA A 89 -8.23 -3.86 15.33
C ALA A 89 -7.33 -3.64 14.10
N VAL A 90 -6.06 -3.42 14.34
CA VAL A 90 -5.04 -3.36 13.30
C VAL A 90 -4.04 -4.49 13.48
N ASN A 91 -3.61 -5.08 12.40
CA ASN A 91 -2.58 -6.11 12.41
C ASN A 91 -1.44 -5.78 11.44
N TRP A 92 -0.56 -6.74 11.19
CA TRP A 92 0.61 -6.60 10.33
C TRP A 92 0.29 -6.27 8.87
N SER A 93 -0.92 -6.64 8.38
CA SER A 93 -1.33 -6.37 6.99
C SER A 93 -1.90 -4.96 6.80
N CYS A 94 -2.34 -4.32 7.88
CA CYS A 94 -2.94 -3.00 7.84
C CYS A 94 -1.89 -1.89 7.73
N GLY A 95 -2.20 -0.83 6.99
CA GLY A 95 -1.42 0.38 6.83
C GLY A 95 -2.14 1.64 7.30
N LEU A 96 -1.38 2.69 7.48
CA LEU A 96 -1.85 4.07 7.59
C LEU A 96 -1.27 4.86 6.44
N HIS A 97 -2.13 5.41 5.58
CA HIS A 97 -1.71 6.29 4.51
C HIS A 97 -2.10 7.73 4.82
N VAL A 98 -1.24 8.65 4.45
CA VAL A 98 -1.48 10.08 4.66
C VAL A 98 -1.26 10.82 3.34
N HIS A 99 -2.30 11.47 2.85
CA HIS A 99 -2.25 12.36 1.70
C HIS A 99 -2.00 13.79 2.16
N ALA A 100 -0.99 14.46 1.61
CA ALA A 100 -0.77 15.88 1.84
C ALA A 100 -1.06 16.66 0.55
N ASP A 101 -1.84 17.73 0.64
CA ASP A 101 -2.12 18.58 -0.52
C ASP A 101 -0.84 19.24 -1.03
N ALA A 102 -0.56 19.02 -2.31
CA ALA A 102 0.60 19.55 -3.02
C ALA A 102 0.21 20.41 -4.23
N ALA A 103 -1.09 20.68 -4.41
CA ALA A 103 -1.63 21.38 -5.58
C ALA A 103 -1.00 22.77 -5.79
N ARG A 104 -0.58 23.44 -4.71
CA ARG A 104 0.09 24.75 -4.80
C ARG A 104 1.41 24.71 -5.53
N TRP A 105 2.15 23.61 -5.47
CA TRP A 105 3.41 23.41 -6.20
C TRP A 105 3.19 22.70 -7.54
N GLY A 106 2.11 21.91 -7.63
CA GLY A 106 1.75 21.16 -8.83
C GLY A 106 2.85 20.17 -9.24
N THR A 107 2.92 19.88 -10.52
CA THR A 107 3.91 18.94 -11.09
C THR A 107 5.36 19.42 -10.98
N ALA A 108 5.60 20.71 -10.67
CA ALA A 108 6.94 21.23 -10.42
C ALA A 108 7.59 20.59 -9.15
N LEU A 109 6.77 20.07 -8.22
CA LEU A 109 7.22 19.34 -7.05
C LEU A 109 7.74 17.92 -7.37
N LEU A 110 7.37 17.33 -8.49
CA LEU A 110 7.57 15.89 -8.76
C LEU A 110 9.05 15.46 -8.71
N LEU A 111 9.90 16.06 -9.54
CA LEU A 111 11.32 15.69 -9.56
C LEU A 111 12.06 16.04 -8.27
N PRO A 112 11.92 17.27 -7.72
CA PRO A 112 12.47 17.57 -6.39
C PRO A 112 11.97 16.61 -5.31
N GLY A 113 10.69 16.27 -5.32
CA GLY A 113 10.10 15.32 -4.39
C GLY A 113 10.70 13.91 -4.49
N LEU A 114 10.89 13.40 -5.70
CA LEU A 114 11.55 12.11 -5.93
C LEU A 114 13.03 12.14 -5.47
N GLU A 115 13.75 13.25 -5.66
CA GLU A 115 15.12 13.40 -5.15
C GLU A 115 15.16 13.37 -3.62
N GLN A 116 14.25 14.10 -2.96
CA GLN A 116 14.19 14.11 -1.50
C GLN A 116 13.67 12.76 -0.94
N ALA A 117 12.78 12.06 -1.66
CA ALA A 117 12.39 10.69 -1.32
C ALA A 117 13.61 9.76 -1.36
N LEU A 118 14.41 9.79 -2.42
CA LEU A 118 15.66 9.00 -2.51
C LEU A 118 16.64 9.31 -1.37
N ALA A 119 16.75 10.57 -0.96
CA ALA A 119 17.68 11.00 0.09
C ALA A 119 17.19 10.62 1.49
N SER A 120 15.88 10.70 1.78
CA SER A 120 15.35 10.66 3.14
C SER A 120 14.39 9.52 3.46
N GLU A 121 13.89 8.76 2.46
CA GLU A 121 12.90 7.69 2.71
C GLU A 121 13.42 6.60 3.64
N GLY A 122 14.70 6.23 3.55
CA GLY A 122 15.33 5.29 4.49
C GLY A 122 15.24 5.78 5.93
N ALA A 123 15.55 7.07 6.16
CA ALA A 123 15.44 7.70 7.47
C ALA A 123 13.98 7.81 7.96
N LEU A 124 13.03 8.08 7.05
CA LEU A 124 11.60 8.09 7.38
C LEU A 124 11.13 6.71 7.83
N ARG A 125 11.50 5.64 7.11
CA ARG A 125 11.16 4.25 7.46
C ARG A 125 11.66 3.86 8.85
N GLU A 126 12.89 4.26 9.15
CA GLU A 126 13.52 4.01 10.44
C GLU A 126 12.83 4.82 11.55
N LEU A 127 12.49 6.09 11.28
CA LEU A 127 11.82 6.99 12.21
C LEU A 127 10.41 6.51 12.59
N VAL A 128 9.62 6.02 11.61
CA VAL A 128 8.28 5.49 11.84
C VAL A 128 8.26 3.98 12.13
N ASP A 129 9.42 3.36 12.33
CA ASP A 129 9.59 1.92 12.58
C ASP A 129 8.80 1.05 11.61
N THR A 130 8.91 1.33 10.30
CA THR A 130 8.18 0.61 9.24
C THR A 130 8.41 -0.89 9.33
N ALA A 131 7.36 -1.69 9.46
CA ALA A 131 7.47 -3.15 9.48
C ALA A 131 8.03 -3.69 8.16
N GLN A 132 8.84 -4.76 8.23
CA GLN A 132 9.48 -5.34 7.05
C GLN A 132 8.46 -5.81 5.99
N CYS A 133 7.30 -6.32 6.40
CA CYS A 133 6.22 -6.73 5.50
C CYS A 133 5.61 -5.55 4.73
N ARG A 134 5.67 -4.33 5.26
CA ARG A 134 5.19 -3.12 4.58
C ARG A 134 5.95 -2.81 3.28
N LEU A 135 7.18 -3.32 3.12
CA LEU A 135 7.94 -3.15 1.87
C LEU A 135 7.26 -3.76 0.64
N ASP A 136 6.39 -4.75 0.83
CA ASP A 136 5.61 -5.33 -0.25
C ASP A 136 4.41 -4.46 -0.65
N TYR A 137 3.88 -3.66 0.29
CA TYR A 137 2.74 -2.75 0.09
C TYR A 137 3.17 -1.31 -0.19
N ALA A 138 4.37 -0.95 0.22
CA ALA A 138 4.95 0.38 0.11
C ALA A 138 6.42 0.25 -0.30
N PRO A 139 6.72 -0.22 -1.53
CA PRO A 139 8.10 -0.38 -1.99
C PRO A 139 8.85 0.96 -2.00
N PRO A 140 10.17 0.94 -1.76
CA PRO A 140 10.96 2.15 -1.68
C PRO A 140 11.08 2.86 -3.04
N THR A 141 11.19 4.18 -2.99
CA THR A 141 11.58 5.00 -4.14
C THR A 141 12.95 4.56 -4.64
N THR A 142 13.08 4.31 -5.95
CA THR A 142 14.33 3.87 -6.55
C THR A 142 14.93 4.92 -7.46
N ARG A 143 16.26 4.89 -7.62
CA ARG A 143 16.94 5.77 -8.58
C ARG A 143 16.44 5.50 -10.02
N ALA A 144 16.16 4.23 -10.36
CA ALA A 144 15.61 3.87 -11.65
C ALA A 144 14.25 4.52 -11.91
N LEU A 145 13.37 4.58 -10.90
CA LEU A 145 12.09 5.28 -11.01
C LEU A 145 12.31 6.78 -11.26
N ARG A 146 13.15 7.43 -10.46
CA ARG A 146 13.47 8.85 -10.61
C ARG A 146 14.02 9.16 -12.00
N ASP A 147 14.98 8.36 -12.49
CA ASP A 147 15.59 8.55 -13.80
C ASP A 147 14.57 8.37 -14.94
N ALA A 148 13.71 7.36 -14.84
CA ALA A 148 12.64 7.13 -15.81
C ALA A 148 11.62 8.28 -15.87
N VAL A 149 11.29 8.88 -14.71
CA VAL A 149 10.43 10.06 -14.65
C VAL A 149 11.15 11.30 -15.19
N ALA A 150 12.44 11.50 -14.85
CA ALA A 150 13.22 12.63 -15.31
C ALA A 150 13.40 12.66 -16.84
N GLU A 151 13.40 11.50 -17.50
CA GLU A 151 13.46 11.38 -18.96
C GLU A 151 12.22 11.99 -19.64
N VAL A 152 11.02 11.82 -19.06
CA VAL A 152 9.76 12.23 -19.68
C VAL A 152 9.19 13.54 -19.11
N ALA A 153 9.53 13.91 -17.89
CA ALA A 153 8.99 15.09 -17.22
C ALA A 153 9.16 16.41 -18.02
N PRO A 154 10.28 16.65 -18.76
CA PRO A 154 10.43 17.87 -19.55
C PRO A 154 9.43 18.02 -20.69
N SER A 155 8.80 16.91 -21.16
CA SER A 155 7.78 16.97 -22.20
C SER A 155 6.46 17.60 -21.72
N GLY A 156 6.19 17.56 -20.41
CA GLY A 156 4.90 17.93 -19.85
C GLY A 156 3.77 16.93 -20.17
N ASP A 157 4.08 15.80 -20.79
CA ASP A 157 3.11 14.74 -21.10
C ASP A 157 2.76 13.98 -19.81
N GLN A 158 1.59 14.29 -19.29
CA GLN A 158 1.09 13.71 -18.04
C GLN A 158 0.92 12.20 -18.12
N GLU A 159 0.42 11.67 -19.23
CA GLU A 159 0.22 10.23 -19.42
C GLU A 159 1.57 9.49 -19.43
N ALA A 160 2.55 10.01 -20.15
CA ALA A 160 3.91 9.45 -20.16
C ALA A 160 4.53 9.44 -18.75
N ILE A 161 4.34 10.52 -17.97
CA ILE A 161 4.82 10.60 -16.58
C ILE A 161 4.12 9.55 -15.71
N LEU A 162 2.78 9.45 -15.79
CA LEU A 162 2.00 8.47 -15.03
C LEU A 162 2.43 7.03 -15.34
N GLN A 163 2.65 6.71 -16.61
CA GLN A 163 3.18 5.42 -17.01
C GLN A 163 4.55 5.13 -16.39
N ARG A 164 5.45 6.13 -16.32
CA ARG A 164 6.75 5.95 -15.67
C ARG A 164 6.62 5.77 -14.15
N LEU A 165 5.70 6.48 -13.50
CA LEU A 165 5.45 6.32 -12.06
C LEU A 165 4.96 4.90 -11.71
N VAL A 166 4.18 4.26 -12.58
CA VAL A 166 3.66 2.89 -12.37
C VAL A 166 4.66 1.84 -12.84
N TYR A 167 5.17 1.96 -14.07
CA TYR A 167 5.96 0.92 -14.75
C TYR A 167 7.47 1.17 -14.73
N GLY A 168 7.92 2.31 -14.21
CA GLY A 168 9.34 2.64 -14.08
C GLY A 168 10.07 1.84 -12.97
N GLN A 169 9.34 1.04 -12.21
CA GLN A 169 9.87 0.15 -11.16
C GLN A 169 9.50 -1.32 -11.45
N ARG A 170 10.18 -2.24 -10.80
CA ARG A 170 9.93 -3.69 -10.94
C ARG A 170 9.78 -4.35 -9.59
N PRO A 171 8.67 -5.08 -9.32
CA PRO A 171 7.50 -5.21 -10.19
C PRO A 171 6.79 -3.85 -10.38
N PRO A 172 6.02 -3.68 -11.47
CA PRO A 172 5.23 -2.46 -11.65
C PRO A 172 4.32 -2.23 -10.46
N SER A 173 4.31 -1.00 -9.91
CA SER A 173 3.50 -0.71 -8.74
C SER A 173 3.10 0.76 -8.73
N HIS A 174 1.82 1.01 -8.48
CA HIS A 174 1.29 2.32 -8.13
C HIS A 174 1.39 2.61 -6.62
N ARG A 175 2.03 1.70 -5.84
CA ARG A 175 2.03 1.69 -4.37
C ARG A 175 3.38 2.10 -3.78
N GLY A 176 4.12 3.02 -4.39
CA GLY A 176 5.40 3.50 -3.81
C GLY A 176 5.23 3.97 -2.35
N GLY A 177 6.28 3.81 -1.53
CA GLY A 177 6.27 4.22 -0.12
C GLY A 177 6.01 5.73 0.05
N ILE A 178 6.58 6.54 -0.84
CA ILE A 178 6.22 7.92 -1.11
C ILE A 178 5.65 7.95 -2.52
N ASN A 179 4.33 8.10 -2.64
CA ASN A 179 3.62 7.94 -3.89
C ASN A 179 3.22 9.30 -4.49
N PHE A 180 3.77 9.62 -5.65
CA PHE A 180 3.50 10.86 -6.38
C PHE A 180 2.38 10.74 -7.42
N ARG A 181 1.81 9.55 -7.64
CA ARG A 181 0.72 9.39 -8.59
C ARG A 181 -0.49 10.26 -8.27
N PRO A 182 -0.95 10.35 -7.00
CA PRO A 182 -2.10 11.18 -6.64
C PRO A 182 -1.90 12.68 -6.92
N LEU A 183 -0.67 13.13 -7.17
CA LEU A 183 -0.41 14.52 -7.59
C LEU A 183 -1.15 14.89 -8.88
N PHE A 184 -1.41 13.92 -9.76
CA PHE A 184 -2.09 14.09 -11.04
C PHE A 184 -3.60 13.92 -10.95
N ASP A 185 -4.08 13.16 -9.97
CA ASP A 185 -5.51 12.83 -9.80
C ASP A 185 -6.17 13.78 -8.80
N THR A 186 -5.59 13.92 -7.62
CA THR A 186 -6.16 14.67 -6.49
C THR A 186 -5.32 15.88 -6.07
N GLY A 187 -4.15 16.08 -6.66
CA GLY A 187 -3.20 17.14 -6.28
C GLY A 187 -2.46 16.86 -4.97
N SER A 188 -2.39 15.62 -4.51
CA SER A 188 -1.74 15.23 -3.26
C SER A 188 -0.52 14.35 -3.47
N VAL A 189 0.35 14.26 -2.46
CA VAL A 189 1.40 13.24 -2.37
C VAL A 189 1.08 12.34 -1.18
N GLU A 190 1.18 11.04 -1.39
CA GLU A 190 0.77 10.03 -0.43
C GLU A 190 1.99 9.43 0.29
N PHE A 191 1.87 9.25 1.62
CA PHE A 191 2.84 8.62 2.50
C PHE A 191 2.31 7.29 3.00
N ARG A 192 2.89 6.18 2.56
CA ARG A 192 2.41 4.81 2.79
C ARG A 192 3.30 3.99 3.72
N LEU A 193 4.37 4.57 4.24
CA LEU A 193 5.38 3.88 5.05
C LEU A 193 4.88 3.43 6.42
N PRO A 194 3.96 4.18 7.09
CA PRO A 194 3.60 3.89 8.47
C PRO A 194 2.84 2.57 8.62
N ASN A 195 3.03 1.94 9.78
CA ASN A 195 2.17 0.86 10.23
C ASN A 195 0.79 1.42 10.58
N ALA A 196 -0.26 0.58 10.56
CA ALA A 196 -1.58 1.04 10.97
C ALA A 196 -1.67 1.26 12.48
N SER A 197 -2.54 2.20 12.86
CA SER A 197 -2.94 2.44 14.24
C SER A 197 -4.39 2.91 14.32
N LEU A 198 -5.05 2.61 15.45
CA LEU A 198 -6.30 3.23 15.87
C LEU A 198 -6.08 4.14 17.10
N GLU A 199 -4.83 4.43 17.47
CA GLU A 199 -4.48 5.36 18.53
C GLU A 199 -4.27 6.77 17.92
N PRO A 200 -5.14 7.75 18.24
CA PRO A 200 -5.15 9.05 17.59
C PRO A 200 -3.80 9.79 17.65
N GLU A 201 -3.11 9.74 18.78
CA GLU A 201 -1.84 10.42 18.98
C GLU A 201 -0.74 9.90 18.02
N GLU A 202 -0.72 8.60 17.75
CA GLU A 202 0.20 7.99 16.81
C GLU A 202 -0.08 8.44 15.36
N ILE A 203 -1.37 8.55 15.02
CA ILE A 203 -1.83 9.05 13.72
C ILE A 203 -1.48 10.54 13.58
N TYR A 204 -1.76 11.36 14.59
CA TYR A 204 -1.44 12.80 14.57
C TYR A 204 0.06 13.04 14.34
N ARG A 205 0.94 12.30 15.02
CA ARG A 205 2.39 12.41 14.83
C ARG A 205 2.83 12.00 13.45
N THR A 206 2.18 10.99 12.89
CA THR A 206 2.43 10.55 11.51
C THR A 206 2.02 11.61 10.50
N VAL A 207 0.82 12.17 10.65
CA VAL A 207 0.34 13.29 9.83
C VAL A 207 1.28 14.50 9.93
N GLU A 208 1.62 14.91 11.16
CA GLU A 208 2.55 16.03 11.39
C GLU A 208 3.89 15.82 10.70
N LEU A 209 4.51 14.62 10.86
CA LEU A 209 5.77 14.28 10.19
C LEU A 209 5.66 14.46 8.67
N TRP A 210 4.58 13.93 8.09
CA TRP A 210 4.39 13.98 6.64
C TRP A 210 4.15 15.41 6.13
N LEU A 211 3.31 16.19 6.81
CA LEU A 211 3.07 17.60 6.47
C LEU A 211 4.35 18.44 6.57
N ARG A 212 5.19 18.20 7.56
CA ARG A 212 6.49 18.85 7.71
C ARG A 212 7.48 18.45 6.61
N TRP A 213 7.45 17.15 6.21
CA TRP A 213 8.28 16.67 5.12
C TRP A 213 7.88 17.34 3.79
N ILE A 214 6.60 17.36 3.45
CA ILE A 214 6.12 17.94 2.19
C ILE A 214 6.32 19.47 2.16
N ALA A 215 6.14 20.15 3.29
CA ALA A 215 6.44 21.58 3.42
C ALA A 215 7.93 21.87 3.15
N ALA A 216 8.84 21.08 3.73
CA ALA A 216 10.28 21.23 3.53
C ALA A 216 10.69 20.98 2.07
N VAL A 217 10.11 19.97 1.42
CA VAL A 217 10.32 19.72 -0.02
C VAL A 217 9.77 20.86 -0.86
N GLY A 218 8.59 21.36 -0.51
CA GLY A 218 7.97 22.52 -1.15
C GLY A 218 8.80 23.80 -1.06
N GLU A 219 9.55 23.99 0.03
CA GLU A 219 10.53 25.07 0.22
C GLU A 219 11.84 24.86 -0.54
N GLY A 220 12.05 23.69 -1.14
CA GLY A 220 13.29 23.34 -1.81
C GLY A 220 14.44 22.97 -0.85
N ARG A 221 14.13 22.51 0.36
CA ARG A 221 15.14 22.10 1.35
C ARG A 221 15.71 20.74 1.02
N GLU A 222 17.01 20.59 1.23
CA GLU A 222 17.67 19.29 1.23
C GLU A 222 17.43 18.59 2.57
N LEU A 223 17.05 17.30 2.50
CA LEU A 223 16.71 16.49 3.66
C LEU A 223 17.80 15.46 3.95
N PRO A 224 18.17 15.28 5.23
CA PRO A 224 19.22 14.33 5.61
C PRO A 224 18.72 12.86 5.56
N GLY A 225 19.66 11.95 5.32
CA GLY A 225 19.41 10.50 5.28
C GLY A 225 19.51 9.78 6.63
N SER A 226 19.63 10.49 7.76
CA SER A 226 19.63 9.87 9.10
C SER A 226 18.36 10.25 9.89
N PRO A 227 17.73 9.31 10.63
CA PRO A 227 16.41 9.54 11.24
C PRO A 227 16.43 10.66 12.30
N GLY A 228 17.44 10.69 13.17
CA GLY A 228 17.53 11.70 14.22
C GLY A 228 17.79 13.11 13.67
N GLU A 229 18.59 13.24 12.63
CA GLU A 229 18.83 14.52 11.96
C GLU A 229 17.61 14.97 11.16
N LEU A 230 16.94 14.03 10.49
CA LEU A 230 15.72 14.30 9.75
C LEU A 230 14.62 14.84 10.68
N ALA A 231 14.36 14.16 11.79
CA ALA A 231 13.40 14.63 12.79
C ALA A 231 13.73 16.05 13.30
N ARG A 232 14.99 16.32 13.59
CA ARG A 232 15.47 17.63 14.04
C ARG A 232 15.29 18.71 12.96
N VAL A 233 15.65 18.42 11.72
CA VAL A 233 15.54 19.36 10.60
C VAL A 233 14.09 19.68 10.28
N LEU A 234 13.22 18.69 10.34
CA LEU A 234 11.77 18.86 10.15
C LEU A 234 11.08 19.48 11.38
N GLY A 235 11.71 19.45 12.55
CA GLY A 235 11.06 19.79 13.81
C GLY A 235 9.94 18.82 14.18
N ALA A 236 10.02 17.57 13.70
CA ALA A 236 9.05 16.53 13.93
C ALA A 236 9.38 15.72 15.19
N PRO A 237 8.39 15.06 15.84
CA PRO A 237 8.65 14.12 16.94
C PRO A 237 9.62 13.01 16.50
N ALA A 238 10.53 12.63 17.40
CA ALA A 238 11.45 11.52 17.13
C ALA A 238 10.86 10.14 17.47
N THR A 239 9.70 10.07 18.13
CA THR A 239 9.07 8.83 18.58
C THR A 239 7.54 8.99 18.70
N GLY A 240 6.84 7.89 18.96
CA GLY A 240 5.40 7.88 19.19
C GLY A 240 4.60 7.70 17.90
N TYR A 241 5.21 7.06 16.93
CA TYR A 241 4.56 6.59 15.71
C TYR A 241 3.92 5.21 15.92
N PRO A 242 3.04 4.75 15.00
CA PRO A 242 2.43 3.43 15.09
C PRO A 242 3.48 2.32 15.23
N PRO A 243 3.37 1.46 16.25
CA PRO A 243 4.36 0.42 16.47
C PRO A 243 4.36 -0.64 15.37
N ARG A 244 5.54 -1.17 15.09
CA ARG A 244 5.73 -2.27 14.15
C ARG A 244 4.98 -3.54 14.61
N ARG A 245 4.33 -4.21 13.66
CA ARG A 245 3.72 -5.52 13.84
C ARG A 245 4.33 -6.50 12.86
N GLU A 246 4.83 -7.63 13.37
CA GLU A 246 5.50 -8.62 12.54
C GLU A 246 4.49 -9.52 11.82
N ALA A 247 4.72 -9.72 10.53
CA ALA A 247 3.94 -10.67 9.77
C ALA A 247 4.22 -12.11 10.23
N PRO A 248 3.21 -13.00 10.20
CA PRO A 248 3.38 -14.39 10.61
C PRO A 248 4.30 -15.16 9.65
N SER A 249 4.87 -16.27 10.13
CA SER A 249 5.81 -17.07 9.36
C SER A 249 5.26 -17.62 8.04
N TRP A 250 3.94 -17.89 7.98
CA TRP A 250 3.30 -18.34 6.75
C TRP A 250 3.36 -17.26 5.66
N TRP A 251 3.21 -15.96 6.02
CA TRP A 251 3.35 -14.84 5.08
C TRP A 251 4.74 -14.82 4.44
N TRP A 252 5.79 -14.95 5.26
CA TRP A 252 7.16 -14.94 4.75
C TRP A 252 7.45 -16.12 3.83
N ARG A 253 6.91 -17.32 4.12
CA ARG A 253 7.02 -18.47 3.22
C ARG A 253 6.32 -18.19 1.89
N ARG A 254 5.09 -17.64 1.91
CA ARG A 254 4.35 -17.23 0.71
C ARG A 254 5.17 -16.23 -0.12
N ARG A 255 5.70 -15.18 0.50
CA ARG A 255 6.52 -14.17 -0.18
C ARG A 255 7.82 -14.73 -0.76
N ALA A 256 8.43 -15.72 -0.13
CA ALA A 256 9.58 -16.42 -0.68
C ALA A 256 9.24 -17.19 -1.96
N LEU A 257 8.10 -17.88 -1.97
CA LEU A 257 7.56 -18.56 -3.16
C LEU A 257 7.24 -17.56 -4.28
N ASP A 258 6.56 -16.46 -3.97
CA ASP A 258 6.27 -15.40 -4.94
C ASP A 258 7.55 -14.92 -5.64
N ARG A 259 8.56 -14.54 -4.87
CA ARG A 259 9.83 -14.04 -5.42
C ARG A 259 10.55 -15.05 -6.31
N ALA A 260 10.50 -16.34 -5.94
CA ALA A 260 11.14 -17.40 -6.70
C ALA A 260 10.37 -17.79 -7.96
N LEU A 261 9.05 -17.87 -7.89
CA LEU A 261 8.21 -18.47 -8.91
C LEU A 261 7.47 -17.48 -9.80
N TYR A 262 7.27 -16.23 -9.36
CA TYR A 262 6.58 -15.21 -10.15
C TYR A 262 7.14 -15.09 -11.58
N PRO A 263 8.46 -14.89 -11.81
CA PRO A 263 8.98 -14.74 -13.17
C PRO A 263 8.84 -16.01 -14.02
N VAL A 264 8.77 -17.16 -13.37
CA VAL A 264 8.64 -18.47 -14.04
C VAL A 264 7.19 -18.74 -14.41
N LEU A 265 6.25 -18.48 -13.49
CA LEU A 265 4.83 -18.83 -13.69
C LEU A 265 4.04 -17.75 -14.44
N LEU A 266 4.46 -16.50 -14.44
CA LEU A 266 3.72 -15.41 -15.09
C LEU A 266 3.40 -15.66 -16.57
N PRO A 267 4.30 -16.17 -17.41
CA PRO A 267 3.98 -16.51 -18.80
C PRO A 267 2.88 -17.56 -18.92
N HIS A 268 2.95 -18.62 -18.08
CA HIS A 268 1.94 -19.68 -18.05
C HIS A 268 0.60 -19.16 -17.53
N CYS A 269 0.61 -18.30 -16.50
CA CYS A 269 -0.60 -17.68 -15.98
C CYS A 269 -1.30 -16.85 -17.06
N ARG A 270 -0.57 -16.08 -17.85
CA ARG A 270 -1.12 -15.26 -18.95
C ARG A 270 -1.77 -16.12 -20.04
N GLU A 271 -1.09 -17.17 -20.45
CA GLU A 271 -1.62 -18.11 -21.44
C GLU A 271 -2.94 -18.74 -20.95
N TRP A 272 -2.92 -19.31 -19.73
CA TRP A 272 -4.08 -20.04 -19.20
C TRP A 272 -5.21 -19.12 -18.74
N PHE A 273 -4.91 -17.89 -18.33
CA PHE A 273 -5.92 -16.89 -18.04
C PHE A 273 -6.71 -16.51 -19.31
N LEU A 274 -6.03 -16.32 -20.43
CA LEU A 274 -6.66 -16.01 -21.71
C LEU A 274 -7.47 -17.21 -22.27
N GLU A 275 -7.07 -18.44 -21.99
CA GLU A 275 -7.90 -19.62 -22.31
C GLU A 275 -9.23 -19.61 -21.56
N LEU A 276 -9.22 -19.22 -20.28
CA LEU A 276 -10.42 -19.16 -19.43
C LEU A 276 -11.28 -17.92 -19.70
N PHE A 277 -10.66 -16.82 -20.07
CA PHE A 277 -11.28 -15.51 -20.28
C PHE A 277 -10.81 -14.87 -21.60
N PRO A 278 -11.20 -15.46 -22.76
CA PRO A 278 -10.68 -15.04 -24.07
C PRO A 278 -11.06 -13.61 -24.48
N GLU A 279 -12.09 -13.05 -23.87
CA GLU A 279 -12.53 -11.65 -24.10
C GLU A 279 -11.67 -10.62 -23.36
N THR A 280 -10.76 -11.03 -22.47
CA THR A 280 -9.93 -10.12 -21.66
C THR A 280 -8.88 -9.45 -22.55
N LYS A 281 -8.89 -8.10 -22.56
CA LYS A 281 -7.91 -7.29 -23.31
C LYS A 281 -6.77 -6.80 -22.44
N GLU A 282 -6.98 -6.76 -21.13
CA GLU A 282 -6.01 -6.32 -20.15
C GLU A 282 -5.01 -7.43 -19.83
N ALA A 283 -3.78 -7.05 -19.52
CA ALA A 283 -2.79 -7.99 -19.06
C ALA A 283 -3.19 -8.53 -17.68
N CYS A 284 -3.17 -9.84 -17.50
CA CYS A 284 -3.31 -10.41 -16.16
C CYS A 284 -1.98 -10.41 -15.42
N ASP A 285 -2.07 -10.41 -14.08
CA ASP A 285 -0.92 -10.49 -13.19
C ASP A 285 -1.14 -11.49 -12.06
N ILE A 286 -0.05 -11.95 -11.45
CA ILE A 286 -0.09 -12.84 -10.28
C ILE A 286 -0.15 -11.96 -9.04
N VAL A 287 -1.20 -12.14 -8.25
CA VAL A 287 -1.39 -11.45 -6.96
C VAL A 287 -0.53 -12.08 -5.87
N TRP A 288 -0.53 -13.42 -5.80
CA TRP A 288 0.33 -14.20 -4.91
C TRP A 288 0.49 -15.65 -5.37
N ILE A 289 1.53 -16.30 -4.83
CA ILE A 289 1.83 -17.72 -5.04
C ILE A 289 1.97 -18.39 -3.67
N ASP A 290 1.40 -19.57 -3.50
CA ASP A 290 1.51 -20.37 -2.27
C ASP A 290 1.71 -21.85 -2.56
N GLY A 291 2.16 -22.60 -1.57
CA GLY A 291 2.28 -24.06 -1.68
C GLY A 291 0.92 -24.73 -1.75
N GLY A 292 0.69 -25.51 -2.80
CA GLY A 292 -0.48 -26.35 -2.98
C GLY A 292 -0.30 -27.73 -2.33
N ARG A 293 -1.32 -28.58 -2.42
CA ARG A 293 -1.26 -30.00 -2.02
C ARG A 293 -0.42 -30.78 -3.04
N ASP A 294 0.09 -31.92 -2.62
CA ASP A 294 0.76 -32.89 -3.48
C ASP A 294 1.90 -32.27 -4.32
N GLU A 295 2.75 -31.47 -3.64
CA GLU A 295 3.87 -30.75 -4.25
C GLU A 295 3.47 -29.77 -5.37
N SER A 296 2.19 -29.39 -5.42
CA SER A 296 1.70 -28.37 -6.32
C SER A 296 1.95 -26.95 -5.82
N VAL A 297 1.68 -25.98 -6.66
CA VAL A 297 1.73 -24.55 -6.34
C VAL A 297 0.40 -23.94 -6.76
N VAL A 298 -0.12 -23.05 -5.94
CA VAL A 298 -1.34 -22.28 -6.25
C VAL A 298 -0.98 -20.84 -6.50
N ALA A 299 -1.39 -20.29 -7.63
CA ALA A 299 -1.28 -18.87 -7.94
C ALA A 299 -2.67 -18.23 -8.02
N LEU A 300 -2.85 -17.09 -7.36
CA LEU A 300 -3.99 -16.21 -7.61
C LEU A 300 -3.61 -15.25 -8.73
N VAL A 301 -4.42 -15.25 -9.80
CA VAL A 301 -4.22 -14.43 -11.00
C VAL A 301 -5.44 -13.54 -11.21
N GLU A 302 -5.18 -12.26 -11.50
CA GLU A 302 -6.22 -11.24 -11.72
C GLU A 302 -6.01 -10.43 -13.00
N SER A 303 -7.13 -9.94 -13.57
CA SER A 303 -7.17 -8.94 -14.63
C SER A 303 -8.49 -8.18 -14.54
N GLY A 304 -8.43 -6.91 -14.17
CA GLY A 304 -9.64 -6.13 -13.86
C GLY A 304 -10.43 -6.79 -12.73
N GLU A 305 -11.72 -7.01 -12.94
CA GLU A 305 -12.61 -7.67 -11.97
C GLU A 305 -12.55 -9.22 -12.01
N LYS A 306 -11.76 -9.79 -12.93
CA LYS A 306 -11.65 -11.24 -13.08
C LYS A 306 -10.55 -11.81 -12.22
N ARG A 307 -10.88 -12.89 -11.51
CA ARG A 307 -9.99 -13.58 -10.59
C ARG A 307 -10.04 -15.09 -10.80
N VAL A 308 -8.90 -15.74 -10.79
CA VAL A 308 -8.79 -17.19 -10.87
C VAL A 308 -7.63 -17.74 -10.04
N TYR A 309 -7.84 -18.85 -9.36
CA TYR A 309 -6.83 -19.64 -8.69
C TYR A 309 -6.36 -20.73 -9.66
N LEU A 310 -5.09 -20.68 -10.06
CA LEU A 310 -4.48 -21.69 -10.92
C LEU A 310 -3.59 -22.61 -10.09
N VAL A 311 -3.83 -23.93 -10.19
CA VAL A 311 -3.01 -24.94 -9.53
C VAL A 311 -2.03 -25.52 -10.54
N PHE A 312 -0.75 -25.42 -10.21
CA PHE A 312 0.36 -25.86 -11.03
C PHE A 312 1.00 -27.12 -10.45
N GLY A 313 1.27 -28.10 -11.32
CA GLY A 313 2.22 -29.16 -11.06
C GLY A 313 3.51 -28.92 -11.84
N SER A 314 4.61 -29.55 -11.40
CA SER A 314 5.87 -29.56 -12.13
C SER A 314 6.29 -31.02 -12.38
N ARG A 315 6.68 -31.33 -13.62
CA ARG A 315 7.21 -32.63 -14.00
C ARG A 315 8.35 -32.46 -14.99
N ASP A 316 9.48 -33.06 -14.71
CA ASP A 316 10.69 -33.03 -15.57
C ASP A 316 11.15 -31.59 -15.89
N GLY A 317 10.90 -30.62 -14.94
CA GLY A 317 11.24 -29.21 -15.08
C GLY A 317 10.23 -28.37 -15.87
N GLU A 318 9.15 -28.99 -16.34
CA GLU A 318 8.06 -28.28 -17.02
C GLU A 318 6.87 -28.07 -16.08
N TRP A 319 6.19 -26.91 -16.24
CA TRP A 319 5.01 -26.54 -15.49
C TRP A 319 3.75 -26.87 -16.29
N TYR A 320 2.75 -27.43 -15.61
CA TYR A 320 1.46 -27.73 -16.21
C TYR A 320 0.32 -27.36 -15.26
N ARG A 321 -0.83 -27.00 -15.81
CA ARG A 321 -2.04 -26.69 -15.03
C ARG A 321 -2.73 -27.98 -14.62
N ASN A 322 -2.89 -28.15 -13.31
CA ASN A 322 -3.69 -29.23 -12.75
C ASN A 322 -5.17 -28.86 -12.66
N GLU A 323 -5.45 -27.65 -12.19
CA GLU A 323 -6.79 -27.20 -11.88
C GLU A 323 -6.90 -25.65 -12.02
N ALA A 324 -8.13 -25.16 -12.23
CA ALA A 324 -8.48 -23.76 -12.16
C ALA A 324 -9.81 -23.59 -11.42
N SER A 325 -9.91 -22.53 -10.57
CA SER A 325 -11.12 -22.24 -9.81
C SER A 325 -11.31 -20.73 -9.71
N THR A 326 -12.52 -20.25 -9.97
CA THR A 326 -12.89 -18.83 -9.71
C THR A 326 -13.33 -18.58 -8.28
N ALA A 327 -13.52 -19.64 -7.47
CA ALA A 327 -13.86 -19.55 -6.06
C ALA A 327 -12.65 -19.91 -5.20
N TRP A 328 -12.48 -19.22 -4.08
CA TRP A 328 -11.50 -19.58 -3.07
C TRP A 328 -11.81 -20.95 -2.46
N ARG A 329 -10.83 -21.82 -2.47
CA ARG A 329 -10.90 -23.17 -1.89
C ARG A 329 -9.65 -23.41 -1.02
N PRO A 330 -9.77 -23.28 0.32
CA PRO A 330 -8.66 -23.51 1.24
C PRO A 330 -8.03 -24.89 1.10
N GLU A 331 -8.81 -25.87 0.66
CA GLU A 331 -8.35 -27.24 0.41
C GLU A 331 -7.33 -27.39 -0.72
N LEU A 332 -7.14 -26.36 -1.54
CA LEU A 332 -6.09 -26.31 -2.56
C LEU A 332 -4.71 -26.10 -1.95
N LEU A 333 -4.63 -25.48 -0.78
CA LEU A 333 -3.35 -25.18 -0.11
C LEU A 333 -2.82 -26.41 0.65
N ALA A 334 -1.50 -26.47 0.75
CA ALA A 334 -0.84 -27.42 1.63
C ALA A 334 -1.19 -27.13 3.09
N GLN A 335 -1.30 -28.17 3.93
CA GLN A 335 -1.55 -27.98 5.37
C GLN A 335 -0.51 -27.09 6.06
N SER A 336 0.75 -27.13 5.57
CA SER A 336 1.83 -26.27 6.06
C SER A 336 1.71 -24.81 5.62
N ALA A 337 0.91 -24.52 4.58
CA ALA A 337 0.63 -23.17 4.09
C ALA A 337 -0.56 -22.53 4.83
N LEU A 338 -1.41 -23.35 5.47
CA LEU A 338 -2.48 -22.85 6.31
C LEU A 338 -1.91 -22.39 7.67
N PRO A 339 -2.38 -21.28 8.23
CA PRO A 339 -2.03 -20.89 9.59
C PRO A 339 -2.47 -22.00 10.57
N PRO A 340 -1.78 -22.17 11.71
CA PRO A 340 -2.20 -23.11 12.72
C PRO A 340 -3.64 -22.78 13.11
N SER A 341 -4.55 -23.76 12.99
CA SER A 341 -5.91 -23.61 13.48
C SER A 341 -5.85 -23.19 14.94
N SER A 342 -6.47 -22.07 15.29
CA SER A 342 -6.71 -21.69 16.67
C SER A 342 -7.41 -22.86 17.36
N ARG A 343 -6.71 -23.61 18.21
CA ARG A 343 -7.28 -24.60 19.11
C ARG A 343 -7.91 -23.90 20.30
#